data_f52f4544dbf8d60e1d4a439ddee82f6f
#
_entry.id   f52f4544dbf8d60e1d4a439ddee82f6f
#
_cell.length_a   1.000
_cell.length_b   1.000
_cell.length_c   1.000
_cell.angle_alpha   90.00
_cell.angle_beta   90.00
_cell.angle_gamma   90.00
#
_symmetry.space_group_name_H-M   'P 1'
#
loop_
_entity.id
_entity.type
_entity.pdbx_description
1 polymer ?
#
loop_
_entity_poly.entity_id
_entity_poly.type
_entity_poly.pdbx_seq_one_letter_code
_entity_poly.pdbx_strand_id
1 'polypeptide(L)'
;MQETAVFVVVEVLSVEDPAGLKTYAQRASELIGPLGGELVAQGGIPIDGEPGFAPLVIQRWPSEAAFRAWLDSDAYQPLNKIRLASATMRVAIVPISAGLGL
;
A
#
# COMPACT_ATOMS: atom_id res chain seq x y z
N MET A 1 -25.56 0.65 -5.76
CA MET A 1 -24.73 1.62 -5.01
C MET A 1 -23.29 1.51 -5.49
N GLN A 2 -22.70 2.64 -5.86
CA GLN A 2 -21.33 2.62 -6.33
C GLN A 2 -20.36 2.55 -5.15
N GLU A 3 -19.36 1.70 -5.28
CA GLU A 3 -18.29 1.66 -4.30
C GLU A 3 -17.35 2.84 -4.53
N THR A 4 -16.87 3.40 -3.43
CA THR A 4 -15.91 4.49 -3.50
C THR A 4 -14.52 3.91 -3.69
N ALA A 5 -13.82 4.38 -4.71
CA ALA A 5 -12.41 4.05 -4.89
C ALA A 5 -11.59 4.64 -3.74
N VAL A 6 -10.48 3.99 -3.43
CA VAL A 6 -9.62 4.40 -2.32
C VAL A 6 -8.17 4.44 -2.77
N PHE A 7 -7.39 5.30 -2.11
CA PHE A 7 -5.95 5.16 -2.10
C PHE A 7 -5.55 4.30 -0.91
N VAL A 8 -4.53 3.50 -1.09
CA VAL A 8 -3.85 2.81 0.01
C VAL A 8 -2.47 3.43 0.12
N VAL A 9 -2.18 4.00 1.27
CA VAL A 9 -0.91 4.68 1.52
C VAL A 9 -0.10 3.84 2.47
N VAL A 10 1.07 3.43 2.02
CA VAL A 10 2.02 2.65 2.81
C VAL A 10 3.23 3.53 3.09
N GLU A 11 3.56 3.68 4.37
CA GLU A 11 4.77 4.37 4.80
C GLU A 11 5.80 3.33 5.22
N VAL A 12 6.97 3.37 4.59
CA VAL A 12 8.05 2.41 4.88
C VAL A 12 8.97 3.02 5.93
N LEU A 13 8.81 2.61 7.18
CA LEU A 13 9.52 3.21 8.31
C LEU A 13 10.96 2.71 8.41
N SER A 14 11.18 1.43 8.14
CA SER A 14 12.53 0.85 8.13
C SER A 14 12.55 -0.38 7.25
N VAL A 15 13.73 -0.72 6.72
CA VAL A 15 13.93 -1.90 5.89
C VAL A 15 15.04 -2.72 6.52
N GLU A 16 14.68 -3.90 7.03
CA GLU A 16 15.60 -4.82 7.67
C GLU A 16 16.21 -5.81 6.66
N ASP A 17 15.43 -6.19 5.64
CA ASP A 17 15.87 -7.10 4.59
C ASP A 17 15.46 -6.55 3.21
N PRO A 18 16.36 -5.78 2.55
CA PRO A 18 16.05 -5.21 1.24
C PRO A 18 15.71 -6.24 0.16
N ALA A 19 16.38 -7.39 0.16
CA ALA A 19 16.11 -8.44 -0.82
C ALA A 19 14.72 -9.05 -0.62
N GLY A 20 14.34 -9.29 0.65
CA GLY A 20 13.01 -9.77 0.98
C GLY A 20 11.93 -8.78 0.58
N LEU A 21 12.15 -7.49 0.86
CA LEU A 21 11.20 -6.45 0.48
C LEU A 21 11.02 -6.38 -1.04
N LYS A 22 12.10 -6.50 -1.80
CA LYS A 22 12.03 -6.52 -3.26
C LYS A 22 11.22 -7.70 -3.76
N THR A 23 11.44 -8.90 -3.20
CA THR A 23 10.66 -10.10 -3.53
C THR A 23 9.18 -9.88 -3.24
N TYR A 24 8.86 -9.34 -2.08
CA TYR A 24 7.49 -9.01 -1.70
C TYR A 24 6.85 -8.07 -2.72
N ALA A 25 7.52 -6.96 -3.02
CA ALA A 25 6.99 -5.94 -3.92
C ALA A 25 6.73 -6.49 -5.33
N GLN A 26 7.64 -7.30 -5.86
CA GLN A 26 7.49 -7.89 -7.19
C GLN A 26 6.29 -8.84 -7.24
N ARG A 27 6.16 -9.73 -6.26
CA ARG A 27 5.07 -10.69 -6.21
C ARG A 27 3.72 -10.03 -5.97
N ALA A 28 3.69 -9.07 -5.05
CA ALA A 28 2.45 -8.35 -4.76
C ALA A 28 1.96 -7.59 -5.99
N SER A 29 2.85 -6.90 -6.70
CA SER A 29 2.46 -6.12 -7.88
C SER A 29 1.88 -6.99 -8.99
N GLU A 30 2.32 -8.24 -9.11
CA GLU A 30 1.78 -9.18 -10.09
C GLU A 30 0.37 -9.64 -9.73
N LEU A 31 0.06 -9.72 -8.45
CA LEU A 31 -1.20 -10.28 -7.96
C LEU A 31 -2.32 -9.26 -7.81
N ILE A 32 -2.00 -7.99 -7.54
CA ILE A 32 -3.03 -6.99 -7.28
C ILE A 32 -3.73 -6.48 -8.53
N GLY A 33 -3.05 -6.50 -9.69
CA GLY A 33 -3.63 -6.00 -10.94
C GLY A 33 -4.96 -6.64 -11.29
N PRO A 34 -5.07 -7.99 -11.33
CA PRO A 34 -6.34 -8.66 -11.61
C PRO A 34 -7.45 -8.34 -10.60
N LEU A 35 -7.10 -7.88 -9.40
CA LEU A 35 -8.05 -7.51 -8.35
C LEU A 35 -8.46 -6.04 -8.41
N GLY A 36 -7.89 -5.29 -9.35
CA GLY A 36 -8.17 -3.87 -9.52
C GLY A 36 -7.22 -2.94 -8.80
N GLY A 37 -6.20 -3.49 -8.13
CA GLY A 37 -5.17 -2.68 -7.48
C GLY A 37 -4.13 -2.20 -8.47
N GLU A 38 -3.64 -0.98 -8.28
CA GLU A 38 -2.54 -0.45 -9.10
C GLU A 38 -1.60 0.42 -8.27
N LEU A 39 -0.32 0.37 -8.61
CA LEU A 39 0.66 1.27 -8.02
C LEU A 39 0.54 2.62 -8.74
N VAL A 40 0.28 3.69 -7.96
CA VAL A 40 0.06 5.03 -8.50
C VAL A 40 1.29 5.89 -8.35
N ALA A 41 1.95 5.83 -7.20
CA ALA A 41 3.10 6.69 -6.90
C ALA A 41 3.95 6.06 -5.80
N GLN A 42 5.22 6.43 -5.75
CA GLN A 42 6.10 5.99 -4.68
C GLN A 42 7.20 7.01 -4.45
N GLY A 43 7.75 6.99 -3.24
CA GLY A 43 8.79 7.91 -2.82
C GLY A 43 8.25 8.97 -1.88
N GLY A 44 8.64 10.19 -2.09
CA GLY A 44 8.22 11.33 -1.29
C GLY A 44 9.38 12.29 -1.12
N ILE A 45 9.15 13.55 -1.39
CA ILE A 45 10.14 14.61 -1.23
C ILE A 45 9.64 15.52 -0.12
N PRO A 46 10.26 15.50 1.07
CA PRO A 46 9.83 16.37 2.17
C PRO A 46 10.02 17.84 1.81
N ILE A 47 9.02 18.65 2.10
CA ILE A 47 9.03 20.09 1.85
C ILE A 47 9.12 20.85 3.18
N ASP A 48 8.37 20.39 4.19
CA ASP A 48 8.24 21.10 5.45
C ASP A 48 7.81 20.14 6.54
N GLY A 49 8.10 20.48 7.78
CA GLY A 49 7.69 19.70 8.94
C GLY A 49 8.71 18.69 9.44
N GLU A 50 8.74 18.52 10.76
CA GLU A 50 9.62 17.57 11.44
C GLU A 50 8.80 16.59 12.27
N PRO A 51 9.18 15.30 12.32
CA PRO A 51 10.20 14.67 11.47
C PRO A 51 9.75 14.60 10.02
N GLY A 52 10.66 14.43 9.07
CA GLY A 52 10.32 14.30 7.66
C GLY A 52 9.50 13.04 7.38
N PHE A 53 8.94 12.97 6.18
CA PHE A 53 8.18 11.79 5.75
C PHE A 53 9.12 10.63 5.44
N ALA A 54 8.77 9.44 5.90
CA ALA A 54 9.38 8.21 5.40
C ALA A 54 8.90 7.96 3.97
N PRO A 55 9.63 7.15 3.18
CA PRO A 55 9.19 6.83 1.81
C PRO A 55 7.78 6.24 1.80
N LEU A 56 6.99 6.67 0.82
CA LEU A 56 5.61 6.25 0.66
C LEU A 56 5.45 5.37 -0.56
N VAL A 57 4.49 4.45 -0.49
CA VAL A 57 3.98 3.71 -1.64
C VAL A 57 2.48 3.97 -1.68
N ILE A 58 1.98 4.43 -2.81
CA ILE A 58 0.56 4.77 -2.95
C ILE A 58 -0.04 3.87 -4.02
N GLN A 59 -1.09 3.14 -3.64
CA GLN A 59 -1.86 2.30 -4.54
C GLN A 59 -3.27 2.87 -4.65
N ARG A 60 -3.93 2.54 -5.75
CA ARG A 60 -5.34 2.82 -5.93
C ARG A 60 -6.09 1.50 -6.01
N TRP A 61 -7.23 1.41 -5.34
CA TRP A 61 -8.10 0.24 -5.34
C TRP A 61 -9.54 0.66 -5.64
N PRO A 62 -10.33 -0.21 -6.28
CA PRO A 62 -11.72 0.13 -6.61
C PRO A 62 -12.59 0.36 -5.40
N SER A 63 -12.24 -0.24 -4.25
CA SER A 63 -12.99 -0.06 -3.02
C SER A 63 -12.15 -0.49 -1.82
N GLU A 64 -12.56 -0.07 -0.63
CA GLU A 64 -11.98 -0.57 0.61
C GLU A 64 -12.18 -2.08 0.74
N ALA A 65 -13.36 -2.57 0.37
CA ALA A 65 -13.68 -4.00 0.47
C ALA A 65 -12.75 -4.84 -0.41
N ALA A 66 -12.43 -4.37 -1.62
CA ALA A 66 -11.50 -5.09 -2.50
C ALA A 66 -10.10 -5.18 -1.90
N PHE A 67 -9.61 -4.10 -1.30
CA PHE A 67 -8.31 -4.11 -0.65
C PHE A 67 -8.29 -5.04 0.56
N ARG A 68 -9.33 -4.99 1.40
CA ARG A 68 -9.41 -5.87 2.57
C ARG A 68 -9.51 -7.34 2.17
N ALA A 69 -10.23 -7.65 1.10
CA ALA A 69 -10.29 -9.00 0.56
C ALA A 69 -8.92 -9.51 0.12
N TRP A 70 -8.11 -8.63 -0.49
CA TRP A 70 -6.72 -8.95 -0.83
C TRP A 70 -5.90 -9.30 0.42
N LEU A 71 -6.00 -8.49 1.47
CA LEU A 71 -5.27 -8.73 2.71
C LEU A 71 -5.67 -10.07 3.36
N ASP A 72 -6.93 -10.47 3.22
CA ASP A 72 -7.45 -11.71 3.81
C ASP A 72 -7.27 -12.92 2.91
N SER A 73 -6.83 -12.73 1.66
CA SER A 73 -6.71 -13.82 0.69
C SER A 73 -5.59 -14.79 1.05
N ASP A 74 -5.75 -16.04 0.64
CA ASP A 74 -4.73 -17.06 0.83
C ASP A 74 -3.45 -16.72 0.07
N ALA A 75 -3.59 -16.08 -1.09
CA ALA A 75 -2.44 -15.67 -1.90
C ALA A 75 -1.57 -14.64 -1.20
N TYR A 76 -2.16 -13.80 -0.34
CA TYR A 76 -1.43 -12.76 0.38
C TYR A 76 -0.69 -13.28 1.61
N GLN A 77 -1.16 -14.35 2.24
CA GLN A 77 -0.62 -14.78 3.53
C GLN A 77 0.90 -15.06 3.50
N PRO A 78 1.45 -15.80 2.51
CA PRO A 78 2.90 -15.98 2.46
C PRO A 78 3.64 -14.68 2.17
N LEU A 79 3.04 -13.78 1.38
CA LEU A 79 3.63 -12.47 1.12
C LEU A 79 3.67 -11.60 2.36
N ASN A 80 2.63 -11.65 3.17
CA ASN A 80 2.58 -10.88 4.42
C ASN A 80 3.70 -11.30 5.37
N LYS A 81 4.03 -12.58 5.43
CA LYS A 81 5.15 -13.07 6.24
C LYS A 81 6.47 -12.48 5.76
N ILE A 82 6.69 -12.42 4.43
CA ILE A 82 7.88 -11.83 3.85
C ILE A 82 7.95 -10.34 4.21
N ARG A 83 6.83 -9.63 4.07
CA ARG A 83 6.75 -8.20 4.39
C ARG A 83 7.10 -7.92 5.86
N LEU A 84 6.49 -8.66 6.77
CA LEU A 84 6.72 -8.47 8.21
C LEU A 84 8.16 -8.75 8.61
N ALA A 85 8.81 -9.72 7.94
CA ALA A 85 10.21 -10.04 8.20
C ALA A 85 11.18 -9.05 7.54
N SER A 86 10.73 -8.33 6.52
CA SER A 86 11.61 -7.51 5.67
C SER A 86 11.60 -6.03 6.00
N ALA A 87 10.48 -5.52 6.52
CA ALA A 87 10.32 -4.07 6.73
C ALA A 87 9.28 -3.78 7.80
N THR A 88 9.39 -2.58 8.37
CA THR A 88 8.38 -2.02 9.27
C THR A 88 7.60 -0.97 8.50
N MET A 89 6.28 -1.11 8.43
CA MET A 89 5.43 -0.24 7.63
C MET A 89 4.20 0.20 8.40
N ARG A 90 3.63 1.33 7.98
CA ARG A 90 2.28 1.75 8.37
C ARG A 90 1.43 1.81 7.12
N VAL A 91 0.17 1.37 7.21
CA VAL A 91 -0.74 1.30 6.07
C VAL A 91 -2.04 2.01 6.43
N ALA A 92 -2.52 2.85 5.54
CA ALA A 92 -3.78 3.55 5.72
C ALA A 92 -4.61 3.50 4.44
N ILE A 93 -5.92 3.40 4.60
CA ILE A 93 -6.87 3.52 3.51
C ILE A 93 -7.38 4.97 3.51
N VAL A 94 -7.27 5.63 2.36
CA VAL A 94 -7.72 7.02 2.20
C VAL A 94 -8.79 7.05 1.12
N PRO A 95 -10.07 7.18 1.50
CA PRO A 95 -11.14 7.25 0.50
C PRO A 95 -10.96 8.44 -0.44
N ILE A 96 -11.18 8.21 -1.73
CA ILE A 96 -11.10 9.27 -2.72
C ILE A 96 -12.41 10.05 -2.66
N SER A 97 -12.30 11.34 -2.35
CA SER A 97 -13.45 12.22 -2.25
C SER A 97 -13.69 12.94 -3.57
N ALA A 98 -14.97 13.18 -3.89
CA ALA A 98 -15.36 13.99 -5.03
C ALA A 98 -15.05 15.48 -4.81
N GLY A 99 -14.65 15.87 -3.62
CA GLY A 99 -14.26 17.22 -3.25
C GLY A 99 -13.73 17.21 -1.83
N LEU A 100 -13.34 18.39 -1.34
CA LEU A 100 -12.90 18.49 0.05
C LEU A 100 -14.09 18.40 0.98
N GLY A 101 -14.15 17.33 1.74
CA GLY A 101 -15.18 17.12 2.75
C GLY A 101 -14.88 17.79 4.09
N LEU A 102 -14.12 18.85 4.05
CA LEU A 102 -13.66 19.55 5.26
C LEU A 102 -14.71 20.48 5.85
#